data_08ee3496760bb4951e3b2e118260eef7
#
_entry.id   08ee3496760bb4951e3b2e118260eef7
#
_cell.length_a   1.000
_cell.length_b   1.000
_cell.length_c   1.000
_cell.angle_alpha   90.00
_cell.angle_beta   90.00
_cell.angle_gamma   90.00
#
_symmetry.space_group_name_H-M   'P 1'
#
loop_
_entity.id
_entity.type
_entity.pdbx_description
1 polymer ?
#
loop_
_entity_poly.entity_id
_entity_poly.type
_entity_poly.pdbx_seq_one_letter_code
_entity_poly.pdbx_strand_id
1 'polypeptide(L)'
;MASSERVGFSSVTAAAGSASGDRRWAVLALLGVAQLMVVLDSTIVNIALPSAQRSLGFSTDSRQWVVTAYALAFGSLLLLGGKLGDLFGRKWTFIAGLIGFAGASAIGGFAQSFGMLIAARALQGAFGALLAPSALSLLTVTFAGSPDRAKAFGIFGAIAGGGASVGLILGGVLTQTLSWRWCLYVNVLIAIPTVLVALRLLQNHPPDGRPRIDVPGVLLACGGLFALVYGFSNAETHSWTTPLTIVSLAASVVLLAAFVAVERVRADPLLPLHIVRDRARGGAYLSILLAGAGVFAVFLFLTYYMQENLGFSPIKTGLSFLPMTAVLVVTSTTVQTKVIYRTGAKPLVAVGMALGVIAMLLLTRLSPGASYASHVLPSLLIIGLGMGCIFAPAFSTATLGIEGSEAGVASAMVNTSQQVGGSVGTALLSTIFASATAAYTASHAGTPGVDNAAAIHGYTTAFAWAAGIFALGLLLALLILPSKEKRSSSIAKTAVDYGPAIASRAAAPATAILVTGPCCHFGVTAHSEHVSR
;
A
#
# COMPACT_ATOMS: atom_id res chain seq x y z
N MET A 1 -12.08 14.25 56.82
CA MET A 1 -12.05 15.05 55.58
C MET A 1 -10.94 14.57 54.63
N ALA A 2 -10.96 13.32 54.19
CA ALA A 2 -9.93 12.76 53.30
C ALA A 2 -10.46 11.78 52.23
N SER A 3 -11.74 11.83 51.93
CA SER A 3 -12.36 10.89 50.96
C SER A 3 -12.99 11.54 49.71
N SER A 4 -12.98 12.86 49.57
CA SER A 4 -13.59 13.56 48.40
C SER A 4 -12.63 13.95 47.27
N GLU A 5 -11.30 13.92 47.50
CA GLU A 5 -10.33 14.31 46.46
C GLU A 5 -9.90 13.15 45.52
N ARG A 6 -10.12 11.88 45.90
CA ARG A 6 -9.73 10.74 45.02
C ARG A 6 -10.72 10.45 43.89
N VAL A 7 -11.95 10.93 43.96
CA VAL A 7 -12.96 10.68 42.91
C VAL A 7 -12.80 11.64 41.71
N GLY A 8 -12.25 12.85 41.92
CA GLY A 8 -12.02 13.82 40.86
C GLY A 8 -10.87 13.50 39.91
N PHE A 9 -9.79 12.84 40.38
CA PHE A 9 -8.62 12.54 39.56
C PHE A 9 -8.82 11.34 38.61
N SER A 10 -9.63 10.35 39.02
CA SER A 10 -9.93 9.19 38.17
C SER A 10 -10.90 9.49 37.02
N SER A 11 -11.82 10.43 37.21
CA SER A 11 -12.76 10.83 36.17
C SER A 11 -12.15 11.74 35.11
N VAL A 12 -11.20 12.60 35.49
CA VAL A 12 -10.48 13.49 34.56
C VAL A 12 -9.49 12.69 33.71
N THR A 13 -8.81 11.69 34.30
CA THR A 13 -7.91 10.80 33.56
C THR A 13 -8.67 9.84 32.64
N ALA A 14 -9.85 9.37 33.03
CA ALA A 14 -10.70 8.53 32.17
C ALA A 14 -11.28 9.33 30.98
N ALA A 15 -11.72 10.57 31.20
CA ALA A 15 -12.21 11.44 30.13
C ALA A 15 -11.11 11.87 29.16
N ALA A 16 -9.89 12.17 29.64
CA ALA A 16 -8.74 12.45 28.80
C ALA A 16 -8.26 11.22 28.00
N GLY A 17 -8.38 10.03 28.58
CA GLY A 17 -8.06 8.75 27.91
C GLY A 17 -9.06 8.42 26.80
N SER A 18 -10.36 8.66 26.99
CA SER A 18 -11.41 8.43 25.98
C SER A 18 -11.29 9.42 24.81
N ALA A 19 -11.07 10.71 25.07
CA ALA A 19 -10.86 11.73 24.04
C ALA A 19 -9.63 11.46 23.16
N SER A 20 -8.56 10.88 23.72
CA SER A 20 -7.37 10.47 22.95
C SER A 20 -7.63 9.21 22.14
N GLY A 21 -8.47 8.30 22.63
CA GLY A 21 -8.91 7.10 21.91
C GLY A 21 -9.76 7.44 20.68
N ASP A 22 -10.79 8.24 20.85
CA ASP A 22 -11.69 8.66 19.78
C ASP A 22 -10.96 9.40 18.66
N ARG A 23 -9.98 10.24 19.00
CA ARG A 23 -9.15 10.94 18.01
C ARG A 23 -8.33 9.99 17.13
N ARG A 24 -7.76 8.90 17.68
CA ARG A 24 -6.99 7.92 16.90
C ARG A 24 -7.85 7.18 15.89
N TRP A 25 -9.08 6.83 16.26
CA TRP A 25 -10.02 6.19 15.36
C TRP A 25 -10.51 7.13 14.25
N ALA A 26 -10.70 8.43 14.56
CA ALA A 26 -11.00 9.44 13.55
C ALA A 26 -9.82 9.62 12.57
N VAL A 27 -8.57 9.58 13.04
CA VAL A 27 -7.39 9.57 12.16
C VAL A 27 -7.39 8.31 11.28
N LEU A 28 -7.66 7.13 11.82
CA LEU A 28 -7.77 5.91 11.02
C LEU A 28 -8.83 6.03 9.92
N ALA A 29 -10.01 6.55 10.25
CA ALA A 29 -11.07 6.77 9.26
C ALA A 29 -10.63 7.72 8.14
N LEU A 30 -9.99 8.82 8.49
CA LEU A 30 -9.40 9.78 7.54
C LEU A 30 -8.39 9.11 6.60
N LEU A 31 -7.44 8.38 7.17
CA LEU A 31 -6.39 7.68 6.40
C LEU A 31 -6.98 6.56 5.55
N GLY A 32 -7.99 5.86 6.08
CA GLY A 32 -8.74 4.83 5.36
C GLY A 32 -9.47 5.37 4.14
N VAL A 33 -10.11 6.54 4.24
CA VAL A 33 -10.77 7.22 3.11
C VAL A 33 -9.75 7.62 2.05
N ALA A 34 -8.60 8.16 2.44
CA ALA A 34 -7.54 8.51 1.50
C ALA A 34 -6.95 7.26 0.81
N GLN A 35 -6.72 6.17 1.54
CA GLN A 35 -6.26 4.90 0.98
C GLN A 35 -7.31 4.30 0.03
N LEU A 36 -8.58 4.32 0.41
CA LEU A 36 -9.68 3.88 -0.45
C LEU A 36 -9.72 4.67 -1.75
N MET A 37 -9.55 6.00 -1.70
CA MET A 37 -9.51 6.88 -2.87
C MET A 37 -8.40 6.47 -3.84
N VAL A 38 -7.18 6.20 -3.36
CA VAL A 38 -6.05 5.76 -4.20
C VAL A 38 -6.33 4.41 -4.86
N VAL A 39 -6.85 3.44 -4.11
CA VAL A 39 -7.17 2.09 -4.62
C VAL A 39 -8.35 2.15 -5.60
N LEU A 40 -9.38 2.94 -5.27
CA LEU A 40 -10.55 3.16 -6.12
C LEU A 40 -10.14 3.78 -7.45
N ASP A 41 -9.29 4.82 -7.45
CA ASP A 41 -8.84 5.50 -8.66
C ASP A 41 -8.09 4.54 -9.62
N SER A 42 -7.29 3.64 -9.08
CA SER A 42 -6.56 2.66 -9.90
C SER A 42 -7.46 1.66 -10.63
N THR A 43 -8.66 1.41 -10.13
CA THR A 43 -9.60 0.42 -10.67
C THR A 43 -10.78 1.03 -11.42
N ILE A 44 -11.28 2.18 -10.97
CA ILE A 44 -12.44 2.86 -11.54
C ILE A 44 -12.21 3.28 -13.00
N VAL A 45 -10.96 3.69 -13.31
CA VAL A 45 -10.57 4.14 -14.65
C VAL A 45 -10.65 3.00 -15.68
N ASN A 46 -10.38 1.75 -15.29
CA ASN A 46 -10.45 0.61 -16.20
C ASN A 46 -11.86 0.45 -16.82
N ILE A 47 -12.91 0.69 -16.03
CA ILE A 47 -14.30 0.66 -16.49
C ILE A 47 -14.62 1.87 -17.38
N ALA A 48 -14.03 3.02 -17.08
CA ALA A 48 -14.25 4.27 -17.81
C ALA A 48 -13.55 4.32 -19.18
N LEU A 49 -12.45 3.55 -19.34
CA LEU A 49 -11.57 3.60 -20.52
C LEU A 49 -12.27 3.46 -21.87
N PRO A 50 -13.19 2.49 -22.12
CA PRO A 50 -13.85 2.37 -23.42
C PRO A 50 -14.70 3.60 -23.76
N SER A 51 -15.32 4.23 -22.75
CA SER A 51 -16.11 5.44 -22.94
C SER A 51 -15.24 6.68 -23.14
N ALA A 52 -14.10 6.77 -22.44
CA ALA A 52 -13.10 7.81 -22.64
C ALA A 52 -12.48 7.73 -24.04
N GLN A 53 -12.16 6.52 -24.52
CA GLN A 53 -11.62 6.26 -25.84
C GLN A 53 -12.56 6.77 -26.95
N ARG A 54 -13.84 6.42 -26.88
CA ARG A 54 -14.85 6.91 -27.83
C ARG A 54 -15.00 8.44 -27.79
N SER A 55 -14.93 9.01 -26.59
CA SER A 55 -15.12 10.45 -26.38
C SER A 55 -13.93 11.30 -26.87
N LEU A 56 -12.69 10.80 -26.70
CA LEU A 56 -11.46 11.54 -27.03
C LEU A 56 -10.81 11.07 -28.35
N GLY A 57 -11.35 10.03 -29.01
CA GLY A 57 -10.93 9.58 -30.36
C GLY A 57 -9.53 8.94 -30.42
N PHE A 58 -9.02 8.32 -29.35
CA PHE A 58 -7.72 7.67 -29.37
C PHE A 58 -7.80 6.18 -29.73
N SER A 59 -6.69 5.62 -30.25
CA SER A 59 -6.63 4.24 -30.71
C SER A 59 -6.68 3.22 -29.56
N THR A 60 -7.05 1.99 -29.86
CA THR A 60 -7.06 0.88 -28.88
C THR A 60 -5.66 0.62 -28.32
N ASP A 61 -4.62 0.71 -29.14
CA ASP A 61 -3.23 0.50 -28.72
C ASP A 61 -2.76 1.59 -27.75
N SER A 62 -3.28 2.82 -27.90
CA SER A 62 -2.97 3.93 -27.01
C SER A 62 -3.70 3.85 -25.65
N ARG A 63 -4.78 3.07 -25.57
CA ARG A 63 -5.65 2.96 -24.39
C ARG A 63 -4.89 2.62 -23.12
N GLN A 64 -3.91 1.75 -23.22
CA GLN A 64 -3.14 1.27 -22.08
C GLN A 64 -2.30 2.37 -21.44
N TRP A 65 -1.87 3.39 -22.20
CA TRP A 65 -1.08 4.50 -21.65
C TRP A 65 -1.79 5.28 -20.55
N VAL A 66 -3.13 5.29 -20.53
CA VAL A 66 -3.90 5.93 -19.46
C VAL A 66 -3.67 5.25 -18.11
N VAL A 67 -3.52 3.93 -18.10
CA VAL A 67 -3.22 3.14 -16.88
C VAL A 67 -1.72 3.18 -16.59
N THR A 68 -0.89 2.98 -17.62
CA THR A 68 0.57 2.91 -17.51
C THR A 68 1.16 4.24 -17.01
N ALA A 69 0.69 5.40 -17.47
CA ALA A 69 1.20 6.70 -17.04
C ALA A 69 1.02 6.90 -15.52
N TYR A 70 -0.12 6.50 -14.97
CA TYR A 70 -0.35 6.50 -13.53
C TYR A 70 0.59 5.53 -12.82
N ALA A 71 0.66 4.28 -13.27
CA ALA A 71 1.44 3.22 -12.63
C ALA A 71 2.96 3.55 -12.64
N LEU A 72 3.47 4.10 -13.73
CA LEU A 72 4.86 4.53 -13.87
C LEU A 72 5.19 5.65 -12.87
N ALA A 73 4.40 6.71 -12.86
CA ALA A 73 4.65 7.83 -11.95
C ALA A 73 4.46 7.41 -10.49
N PHE A 74 3.41 6.65 -10.19
CA PHE A 74 3.13 6.16 -8.84
C PHE A 74 4.26 5.24 -8.36
N GLY A 75 4.56 4.18 -9.12
CA GLY A 75 5.53 3.16 -8.72
C GLY A 75 6.97 3.70 -8.59
N SER A 76 7.40 4.56 -9.52
CA SER A 76 8.75 5.11 -9.53
C SER A 76 9.01 6.13 -8.40
N LEU A 77 8.00 6.88 -7.97
CA LEU A 77 8.14 7.96 -7.00
C LEU A 77 7.81 7.57 -5.56
N LEU A 78 7.36 6.33 -5.29
CA LEU A 78 6.94 5.88 -3.96
C LEU A 78 8.01 6.06 -2.88
N LEU A 79 9.25 5.68 -3.17
CA LEU A 79 10.36 5.80 -2.20
C LEU A 79 10.67 7.27 -1.92
N LEU A 80 10.68 8.11 -2.95
CA LEU A 80 10.83 9.56 -2.79
C LEU A 80 9.68 10.12 -1.95
N GLY A 81 8.44 9.73 -2.24
CA GLY A 81 7.25 10.18 -1.48
C GLY A 81 7.33 9.83 0.00
N GLY A 82 7.78 8.62 0.34
CA GLY A 82 8.03 8.22 1.72
C GLY A 82 9.09 9.08 2.40
N LYS A 83 10.22 9.32 1.73
CA LYS A 83 11.30 10.17 2.25
C LYS A 83 10.85 11.62 2.43
N LEU A 84 10.09 12.18 1.48
CA LEU A 84 9.53 13.53 1.60
C LEU A 84 8.61 13.66 2.83
N GLY A 85 7.85 12.59 3.16
CA GLY A 85 7.04 12.54 4.38
C GLY A 85 7.88 12.62 5.65
N ASP A 86 9.04 11.98 5.67
CA ASP A 86 9.96 12.03 6.81
C ASP A 86 10.73 13.37 6.87
N LEU A 87 10.97 14.03 5.71
CA LEU A 87 11.70 15.29 5.59
C LEU A 87 10.86 16.53 5.93
N PHE A 88 9.67 16.64 5.31
CA PHE A 88 8.80 17.83 5.40
C PHE A 88 7.67 17.67 6.41
N GLY A 89 7.57 16.51 7.02
CA GLY A 89 6.50 16.16 7.95
C GLY A 89 5.31 15.50 7.26
N ARG A 90 4.86 14.38 7.84
CA ARG A 90 3.83 13.48 7.29
C ARG A 90 2.50 14.15 7.05
N LYS A 91 2.10 15.08 7.94
CA LYS A 91 0.86 15.85 7.80
C LYS A 91 0.84 16.65 6.49
N TRP A 92 1.89 17.43 6.26
CA TRP A 92 1.92 18.32 5.09
C TRP A 92 2.13 17.55 3.80
N THR A 93 2.94 16.49 3.81
CA THR A 93 3.11 15.60 2.64
C THR A 93 1.81 14.89 2.29
N PHE A 94 1.06 14.43 3.29
CA PHE A 94 -0.26 13.83 3.10
C PHE A 94 -1.26 14.83 2.49
N ILE A 95 -1.34 16.06 3.03
CA ILE A 95 -2.23 17.10 2.53
C ILE A 95 -1.84 17.55 1.11
N ALA A 96 -0.54 17.73 0.84
CA ALA A 96 -0.05 18.05 -0.49
C ALA A 96 -0.38 16.93 -1.49
N GLY A 97 -0.22 15.66 -1.09
CA GLY A 97 -0.63 14.49 -1.87
C GLY A 97 -2.12 14.52 -2.20
N LEU A 98 -2.99 14.77 -1.20
CA LEU A 98 -4.45 14.87 -1.41
C LEU A 98 -4.84 15.99 -2.37
N ILE A 99 -4.30 17.20 -2.15
CA ILE A 99 -4.63 18.38 -2.98
C ILE A 99 -4.13 18.17 -4.41
N GLY A 100 -2.89 17.69 -4.57
CA GLY A 100 -2.31 17.44 -5.88
C GLY A 100 -3.03 16.31 -6.63
N PHE A 101 -3.39 15.23 -5.93
CA PHE A 101 -4.16 14.12 -6.50
C PHE A 101 -5.55 14.58 -6.97
N ALA A 102 -6.26 15.36 -6.15
CA ALA A 102 -7.56 15.94 -6.49
C ALA A 102 -7.45 16.92 -7.67
N GLY A 103 -6.44 17.79 -7.68
CA GLY A 103 -6.19 18.72 -8.77
C GLY A 103 -5.90 18.00 -10.09
N ALA A 104 -5.03 16.99 -10.06
CA ALA A 104 -4.76 16.13 -11.23
C ALA A 104 -6.02 15.38 -11.69
N SER A 105 -6.84 14.89 -10.74
CA SER A 105 -8.13 14.25 -11.03
C SER A 105 -9.11 15.22 -11.70
N ALA A 106 -9.17 16.46 -11.24
CA ALA A 106 -9.99 17.52 -11.87
C ALA A 106 -9.54 17.80 -13.31
N ILE A 107 -8.21 17.94 -13.54
CA ILE A 107 -7.64 18.12 -14.87
C ILE A 107 -8.00 16.94 -15.78
N GLY A 108 -7.88 15.70 -15.30
CA GLY A 108 -8.21 14.49 -16.04
C GLY A 108 -9.71 14.38 -16.36
N GLY A 109 -10.60 14.76 -15.44
CA GLY A 109 -12.05 14.82 -15.67
C GLY A 109 -12.43 15.88 -16.70
N PHE A 110 -11.68 16.97 -16.78
CA PHE A 110 -11.86 18.03 -17.77
C PHE A 110 -11.13 17.75 -19.10
N ALA A 111 -10.40 16.63 -19.24
CA ALA A 111 -9.59 16.35 -20.41
C ALA A 111 -10.39 16.41 -21.72
N GLN A 112 -9.86 17.17 -22.69
CA GLN A 112 -10.40 17.34 -24.03
C GLN A 112 -9.53 16.64 -25.09
N SER A 113 -8.36 16.13 -24.69
CA SER A 113 -7.45 15.39 -25.56
C SER A 113 -6.83 14.21 -24.80
N PHE A 114 -6.36 13.23 -25.56
CA PHE A 114 -5.65 12.08 -25.04
C PHE A 114 -4.39 12.48 -24.24
N GLY A 115 -3.59 13.42 -24.78
CA GLY A 115 -2.39 13.91 -24.11
C GLY A 115 -2.68 14.57 -22.77
N MET A 116 -3.77 15.34 -22.65
CA MET A 116 -4.20 15.94 -21.39
C MET A 116 -4.61 14.87 -20.37
N LEU A 117 -5.30 13.82 -20.80
CA LEU A 117 -5.69 12.71 -19.93
C LEU A 117 -4.45 11.97 -19.41
N ILE A 118 -3.47 11.65 -20.28
CA ILE A 118 -2.21 11.00 -19.87
C ILE A 118 -1.42 11.86 -18.89
N ALA A 119 -1.27 13.16 -19.17
CA ALA A 119 -0.56 14.07 -18.27
C ALA A 119 -1.24 14.15 -16.90
N ALA A 120 -2.57 14.22 -16.86
CA ALA A 120 -3.33 14.17 -15.63
C ALA A 120 -3.11 12.86 -14.88
N ARG A 121 -3.10 11.71 -15.56
CA ARG A 121 -2.83 10.39 -14.96
C ARG A 121 -1.40 10.30 -14.37
N ALA A 122 -0.40 10.81 -15.09
CA ALA A 122 0.97 10.88 -14.56
C ALA A 122 1.05 11.75 -13.31
N LEU A 123 0.39 12.91 -13.30
CA LEU A 123 0.32 13.77 -12.11
C LEU A 123 -0.41 13.11 -10.95
N GLN A 124 -1.54 12.42 -11.21
CA GLN A 124 -2.24 11.64 -10.18
C GLN A 124 -1.31 10.57 -9.58
N GLY A 125 -0.56 9.83 -10.41
CA GLY A 125 0.42 8.86 -9.95
C GLY A 125 1.49 9.49 -9.06
N ALA A 126 2.05 10.64 -9.45
CA ALA A 126 3.07 11.35 -8.69
C ALA A 126 2.54 11.80 -7.31
N PHE A 127 1.35 12.41 -7.23
CA PHE A 127 0.76 12.81 -5.96
C PHE A 127 0.24 11.61 -5.14
N GLY A 128 -0.20 10.55 -5.79
CA GLY A 128 -0.51 9.27 -5.14
C GLY A 128 0.71 8.68 -4.43
N ALA A 129 1.89 8.78 -5.05
CA ALA A 129 3.15 8.33 -4.47
C ALA A 129 3.56 9.13 -3.22
N LEU A 130 3.10 10.36 -3.04
CA LEU A 130 3.21 11.11 -1.78
C LEU A 130 2.16 10.66 -0.77
N LEU A 131 0.94 10.43 -1.23
CA LEU A 131 -0.23 10.20 -0.39
C LEU A 131 -0.20 8.82 0.29
N ALA A 132 0.04 7.74 -0.47
CA ALA A 132 -0.07 6.37 0.04
C ALA A 132 0.97 6.04 1.14
N PRO A 133 2.28 6.33 0.97
CA PRO A 133 3.26 6.14 2.05
C PRO A 133 2.99 7.03 3.26
N SER A 134 2.56 8.27 3.04
CA SER A 134 2.24 9.19 4.14
C SER A 134 1.06 8.72 4.97
N ALA A 135 0.02 8.15 4.33
CA ALA A 135 -1.13 7.58 5.02
C ALA A 135 -0.71 6.40 5.92
N LEU A 136 0.06 5.45 5.39
CA LEU A 136 0.54 4.30 6.16
C LEU A 136 1.54 4.71 7.25
N SER A 137 2.39 5.70 6.99
CA SER A 137 3.32 6.26 7.97
C SER A 137 2.58 6.94 9.13
N LEU A 138 1.57 7.78 8.83
CA LEU A 138 0.70 8.40 9.84
C LEU A 138 -0.03 7.34 10.68
N LEU A 139 -0.54 6.29 10.05
CA LEU A 139 -1.15 5.16 10.77
C LEU A 139 -0.15 4.51 11.73
N THR A 140 1.07 4.25 11.26
CA THR A 140 2.15 3.63 12.02
C THR A 140 2.47 4.42 13.28
N VAL A 141 2.61 5.73 13.16
CA VAL A 141 2.93 6.63 14.29
C VAL A 141 1.74 6.82 15.21
N THR A 142 0.55 7.03 14.67
CA THR A 142 -0.67 7.25 15.47
C THR A 142 -0.98 6.07 16.40
N PHE A 143 -0.71 4.85 15.94
CA PHE A 143 -0.95 3.62 16.71
C PHE A 143 0.33 2.99 17.26
N ALA A 144 1.46 3.72 17.30
CA ALA A 144 2.69 3.25 17.94
C ALA A 144 2.45 2.98 19.42
N GLY A 145 2.84 1.80 19.90
CA GLY A 145 2.64 1.39 21.31
C GLY A 145 1.18 1.18 21.74
N SER A 146 0.19 1.39 20.85
CA SER A 146 -1.21 1.20 21.18
C SER A 146 -1.62 -0.27 21.16
N PRO A 147 -2.45 -0.75 22.11
CA PRO A 147 -3.05 -2.08 22.02
C PRO A 147 -3.96 -2.25 20.80
N ASP A 148 -4.51 -1.15 20.26
CA ASP A 148 -5.38 -1.15 19.09
C ASP A 148 -4.63 -1.20 17.76
N ARG A 149 -3.28 -1.16 17.76
CA ARG A 149 -2.45 -1.19 16.54
C ARG A 149 -2.86 -2.30 15.58
N ALA A 150 -3.02 -3.51 16.08
CA ALA A 150 -3.38 -4.66 15.25
C ALA A 150 -4.75 -4.47 14.58
N LYS A 151 -5.75 -3.95 15.30
CA LYS A 151 -7.08 -3.67 14.76
C LYS A 151 -7.03 -2.57 13.69
N ALA A 152 -6.27 -1.50 13.93
CA ALA A 152 -6.10 -0.41 12.98
C ALA A 152 -5.45 -0.88 11.66
N PHE A 153 -4.39 -1.70 11.73
CA PHE A 153 -3.75 -2.30 10.55
C PHE A 153 -4.65 -3.34 9.87
N GLY A 154 -5.49 -4.06 10.64
CA GLY A 154 -6.51 -4.95 10.10
C GLY A 154 -7.51 -4.22 9.20
N ILE A 155 -8.05 -3.11 9.67
CA ILE A 155 -8.99 -2.26 8.92
C ILE A 155 -8.30 -1.64 7.70
N PHE A 156 -7.10 -1.08 7.87
CA PHE A 156 -6.34 -0.46 6.78
C PHE A 156 -5.98 -1.47 5.69
N GLY A 157 -5.53 -2.68 6.07
CA GLY A 157 -5.26 -3.78 5.16
C GLY A 157 -6.50 -4.28 4.42
N ALA A 158 -7.65 -4.31 5.10
CA ALA A 158 -8.94 -4.63 4.48
C ALA A 158 -9.33 -3.61 3.41
N ILE A 159 -9.12 -2.31 3.66
CA ILE A 159 -9.36 -1.23 2.68
C ILE A 159 -8.40 -1.38 1.49
N ALA A 160 -7.11 -1.60 1.76
CA ALA A 160 -6.10 -1.75 0.71
C ALA A 160 -6.37 -2.96 -0.21
N GLY A 161 -6.86 -4.08 0.35
CA GLY A 161 -7.17 -5.29 -0.43
C GLY A 161 -8.56 -5.30 -1.05
N GLY A 162 -9.55 -4.68 -0.39
CA GLY A 162 -10.96 -4.72 -0.81
C GLY A 162 -11.43 -3.52 -1.62
N GLY A 163 -10.69 -2.42 -1.61
CA GLY A 163 -11.08 -1.17 -2.27
C GLY A 163 -11.29 -1.30 -3.78
N ALA A 164 -10.58 -2.24 -4.42
CA ALA A 164 -10.70 -2.51 -5.84
C ALA A 164 -12.14 -2.88 -6.27
N SER A 165 -12.83 -3.70 -5.49
CA SER A 165 -14.23 -4.08 -5.78
C SER A 165 -15.18 -2.88 -5.73
N VAL A 166 -14.96 -1.98 -4.76
CA VAL A 166 -15.73 -0.73 -4.66
C VAL A 166 -15.49 0.14 -5.89
N GLY A 167 -14.25 0.22 -6.36
CA GLY A 167 -13.89 0.99 -7.56
C GLY A 167 -14.57 0.48 -8.83
N LEU A 168 -14.62 -0.84 -9.03
CA LEU A 168 -15.30 -1.44 -10.18
C LEU A 168 -16.79 -1.13 -10.19
N ILE A 169 -17.48 -1.27 -9.04
CA ILE A 169 -18.92 -0.98 -8.92
C ILE A 169 -19.19 0.50 -9.18
N LEU A 170 -18.46 1.37 -8.48
CA LEU A 170 -18.65 2.81 -8.58
C LEU A 170 -18.33 3.31 -9.99
N GLY A 171 -17.28 2.76 -10.61
CA GLY A 171 -16.91 3.05 -11.99
C GLY A 171 -17.99 2.67 -12.98
N GLY A 172 -18.59 1.49 -12.82
CA GLY A 172 -19.72 1.02 -13.62
C GLY A 172 -20.93 1.95 -13.50
N VAL A 173 -21.32 2.29 -12.27
CA VAL A 173 -22.45 3.19 -12.00
C VAL A 173 -22.20 4.57 -12.59
N LEU A 174 -21.07 5.22 -12.28
CA LEU A 174 -20.75 6.57 -12.75
C LEU A 174 -20.64 6.66 -14.26
N THR A 175 -20.04 5.66 -14.90
CA THR A 175 -19.89 5.65 -16.37
C THR A 175 -21.24 5.45 -17.09
N GLN A 176 -22.12 4.64 -16.54
CA GLN A 176 -23.43 4.36 -17.14
C GLN A 176 -24.46 5.44 -16.87
N THR A 177 -24.47 6.04 -15.68
CA THR A 177 -25.51 7.01 -15.27
C THR A 177 -25.16 8.46 -15.57
N LEU A 178 -23.87 8.80 -15.54
CA LEU A 178 -23.39 10.17 -15.73
C LEU A 178 -22.43 10.25 -16.94
N SER A 179 -21.15 10.08 -16.70
CA SER A 179 -20.14 9.99 -17.77
C SER A 179 -18.82 9.42 -17.18
N TRP A 180 -17.93 8.97 -18.07
CA TRP A 180 -16.60 8.50 -17.67
C TRP A 180 -15.79 9.55 -16.89
N ARG A 181 -16.03 10.84 -17.12
CA ARG A 181 -15.36 11.96 -16.44
C ARG A 181 -15.60 11.96 -14.93
N TRP A 182 -16.77 11.50 -14.49
CA TRP A 182 -17.12 11.40 -13.08
C TRP A 182 -16.29 10.36 -12.33
N CYS A 183 -15.72 9.38 -13.03
CA CYS A 183 -14.75 8.45 -12.42
C CYS A 183 -13.49 9.15 -11.93
N LEU A 184 -13.16 10.32 -12.48
CA LEU A 184 -12.07 11.17 -12.01
C LEU A 184 -12.56 12.24 -11.03
N TYR A 185 -13.70 12.89 -11.29
CA TYR A 185 -14.24 13.93 -10.41
C TYR A 185 -14.62 13.41 -9.03
N VAL A 186 -14.96 12.13 -8.87
CA VAL A 186 -15.28 11.53 -7.56
C VAL A 186 -14.12 11.67 -6.56
N ASN A 187 -12.87 11.64 -7.04
CA ASN A 187 -11.69 11.86 -6.21
C ASN A 187 -11.66 13.29 -5.61
N VAL A 188 -12.12 14.29 -6.37
CA VAL A 188 -12.22 15.68 -5.89
C VAL A 188 -13.26 15.78 -4.78
N LEU A 189 -14.42 15.14 -4.96
CA LEU A 189 -15.49 15.11 -3.95
C LEU A 189 -15.05 14.44 -2.65
N ILE A 190 -14.22 13.40 -2.74
CA ILE A 190 -13.65 12.70 -1.57
C ILE A 190 -12.53 13.54 -0.94
N ALA A 191 -11.65 14.13 -1.75
CA ALA A 191 -10.46 14.82 -1.26
C ALA A 191 -10.79 16.11 -0.51
N ILE A 192 -11.77 16.91 -0.97
CA ILE A 192 -12.13 18.19 -0.32
C ILE A 192 -12.45 18.02 1.18
N PRO A 193 -13.46 17.21 1.58
CA PRO A 193 -13.74 17.00 3.00
C PRO A 193 -12.56 16.34 3.73
N THR A 194 -11.84 15.43 3.06
CA THR A 194 -10.66 14.76 3.64
C THR A 194 -9.55 15.75 3.99
N VAL A 195 -9.26 16.73 3.12
CA VAL A 195 -8.28 17.80 3.39
C VAL A 195 -8.73 18.66 4.58
N LEU A 196 -10.00 19.10 4.61
CA LEU A 196 -10.53 19.93 5.68
C LEU A 196 -10.43 19.23 7.05
N VAL A 197 -10.76 17.94 7.10
CA VAL A 197 -10.62 17.11 8.31
C VAL A 197 -9.14 16.90 8.65
N ALA A 198 -8.27 16.64 7.66
CA ALA A 198 -6.84 16.44 7.87
C ALA A 198 -6.16 17.67 8.49
N LEU A 199 -6.50 18.88 8.02
CA LEU A 199 -5.96 20.14 8.55
C LEU A 199 -6.24 20.29 10.05
N ARG A 200 -7.43 19.89 10.52
CA ARG A 200 -7.86 20.00 11.93
C ARG A 200 -7.41 18.82 12.79
N LEU A 201 -7.45 17.62 12.23
CA LEU A 201 -7.27 16.38 12.99
C LEU A 201 -5.80 15.96 13.13
N LEU A 202 -5.00 16.10 12.05
CA LEU A 202 -3.61 15.67 12.05
C LEU A 202 -2.72 16.65 12.79
N GLN A 203 -1.88 16.11 13.68
CA GLN A 203 -0.83 16.87 14.34
C GLN A 203 0.40 16.95 13.44
N ASN A 204 1.06 18.10 13.45
CA ASN A 204 2.34 18.24 12.81
C ASN A 204 3.44 17.81 13.79
N HIS A 205 4.22 16.81 13.40
CA HIS A 205 5.42 16.43 14.11
C HIS A 205 6.57 16.87 13.21
N PRO A 206 7.28 17.97 13.57
CA PRO A 206 8.44 18.39 12.80
C PRO A 206 9.48 17.27 12.80
N PRO A 207 10.24 17.09 11.73
CA PRO A 207 11.30 16.11 11.66
C PRO A 207 12.41 16.44 12.66
N ASP A 208 12.99 15.41 13.27
CA ASP A 208 14.14 15.55 14.15
C ASP A 208 15.40 15.85 13.30
N GLY A 209 15.95 17.07 13.40
CA GLY A 209 17.18 17.47 12.72
C GLY A 209 16.98 18.16 11.36
N ARG A 210 18.08 18.32 10.60
CA ARG A 210 18.11 18.85 9.22
C ARG A 210 18.42 17.71 8.25
N PRO A 211 17.40 16.96 7.83
CA PRO A 211 17.61 15.83 6.95
C PRO A 211 18.04 16.32 5.55
N ARG A 212 19.01 15.60 4.96
CA ARG A 212 19.49 15.85 3.59
C ARG A 212 18.80 14.88 2.64
N ILE A 213 18.53 15.36 1.42
CA ILE A 213 18.02 14.50 0.35
C ILE A 213 19.21 13.84 -0.32
N ASP A 214 19.22 12.51 -0.38
CA ASP A 214 20.14 11.75 -1.20
C ASP A 214 19.72 11.80 -2.67
N VAL A 215 20.13 12.87 -3.37
CA VAL A 215 19.78 13.08 -4.78
C VAL A 215 20.22 11.91 -5.68
N PRO A 216 21.46 11.39 -5.59
CA PRO A 216 21.85 10.20 -6.36
C PRO A 216 21.00 8.97 -6.06
N GLY A 217 20.73 8.68 -4.78
CA GLY A 217 19.83 7.57 -4.39
C GLY A 217 18.43 7.73 -4.96
N VAL A 218 17.86 8.94 -4.92
CA VAL A 218 16.55 9.25 -5.51
C VAL A 218 16.56 9.00 -7.02
N LEU A 219 17.54 9.51 -7.76
CA LEU A 219 17.60 9.34 -9.22
C LEU A 219 17.75 7.87 -9.61
N LEU A 220 18.60 7.12 -8.91
CA LEU A 220 18.83 5.70 -9.17
C LEU A 220 17.59 4.85 -8.82
N ALA A 221 16.95 5.11 -7.68
CA ALA A 221 15.74 4.40 -7.28
C ALA A 221 14.57 4.70 -8.21
N CYS A 222 14.29 5.98 -8.46
CA CYS A 222 13.19 6.39 -9.34
C CYS A 222 13.42 5.94 -10.77
N GLY A 223 14.63 6.11 -11.32
CA GLY A 223 14.99 5.64 -12.65
C GLY A 223 14.94 4.12 -12.78
N GLY A 224 15.43 3.39 -11.76
CA GLY A 224 15.41 1.94 -11.72
C GLY A 224 13.99 1.37 -11.63
N LEU A 225 13.14 1.94 -10.77
CA LEU A 225 11.74 1.53 -10.64
C LEU A 225 10.91 1.93 -11.88
N PHE A 226 11.18 3.11 -12.45
CA PHE A 226 10.56 3.52 -13.72
C PHE A 226 10.90 2.54 -14.83
N ALA A 227 12.18 2.22 -15.02
CA ALA A 227 12.62 1.27 -16.03
C ALA A 227 12.05 -0.14 -15.80
N LEU A 228 11.88 -0.55 -14.53
CA LEU A 228 11.25 -1.81 -14.16
C LEU A 228 9.78 -1.87 -14.60
N VAL A 229 8.99 -0.92 -14.13
CA VAL A 229 7.54 -0.87 -14.41
C VAL A 229 7.30 -0.67 -15.91
N TYR A 230 8.07 0.20 -16.56
CA TYR A 230 7.99 0.41 -18.01
C TYR A 230 8.36 -0.85 -18.80
N GLY A 231 9.44 -1.53 -18.41
CA GLY A 231 9.88 -2.77 -19.07
C GLY A 231 8.81 -3.87 -18.99
N PHE A 232 8.19 -4.06 -17.83
CA PHE A 232 7.08 -5.00 -17.68
C PHE A 232 5.84 -4.58 -18.46
N SER A 233 5.46 -3.30 -18.44
CA SER A 233 4.33 -2.80 -19.23
C SER A 233 4.57 -2.95 -20.73
N ASN A 234 5.79 -2.73 -21.21
CA ASN A 234 6.14 -2.92 -22.61
C ASN A 234 6.17 -4.41 -23.00
N ALA A 235 6.59 -5.29 -22.10
CA ALA A 235 6.54 -6.74 -22.32
C ALA A 235 5.11 -7.26 -22.52
N GLU A 236 4.15 -6.71 -21.76
CA GLU A 236 2.73 -7.06 -21.86
C GLU A 236 2.15 -6.67 -23.23
N THR A 237 2.51 -5.47 -23.73
CA THR A 237 1.90 -4.90 -24.95
C THR A 237 2.58 -5.32 -26.24
N HIS A 238 3.88 -5.51 -26.22
CA HIS A 238 4.65 -5.79 -27.43
C HIS A 238 5.24 -7.21 -27.40
N SER A 239 6.24 -7.46 -26.59
CA SER A 239 6.88 -8.78 -26.38
C SER A 239 8.04 -8.67 -25.38
N TRP A 240 8.39 -9.80 -24.76
CA TRP A 240 9.60 -9.94 -23.96
C TRP A 240 10.89 -9.82 -24.77
N THR A 241 10.85 -10.10 -26.08
CA THR A 241 12.01 -10.06 -26.98
C THR A 241 12.19 -8.69 -27.64
N THR A 242 11.29 -7.75 -27.44
CA THR A 242 11.41 -6.39 -27.98
C THR A 242 12.65 -5.70 -27.40
N PRO A 243 13.53 -5.09 -28.21
CA PRO A 243 14.73 -4.43 -27.73
C PRO A 243 14.47 -3.43 -26.60
N LEU A 244 13.37 -2.70 -26.68
CA LEU A 244 12.98 -1.72 -25.66
C LEU A 244 12.64 -2.37 -24.32
N THR A 245 11.98 -3.54 -24.30
CA THR A 245 11.72 -4.34 -23.10
C THR A 245 13.04 -4.78 -22.46
N ILE A 246 13.93 -5.40 -23.27
CA ILE A 246 15.20 -5.92 -22.78
C ILE A 246 16.07 -4.78 -22.22
N VAL A 247 16.19 -3.68 -22.95
CA VAL A 247 17.00 -2.52 -22.53
C VAL A 247 16.43 -1.91 -21.24
N SER A 248 15.10 -1.77 -21.14
CA SER A 248 14.46 -1.21 -19.94
C SER A 248 14.68 -2.10 -18.72
N LEU A 249 14.48 -3.42 -18.86
CA LEU A 249 14.71 -4.34 -17.75
C LEU A 249 16.19 -4.45 -17.35
N ALA A 250 17.09 -4.46 -18.32
CA ALA A 250 18.54 -4.42 -18.06
C ALA A 250 18.95 -3.11 -17.36
N ALA A 251 18.44 -1.97 -17.84
CA ALA A 251 18.67 -0.68 -17.20
C ALA A 251 18.14 -0.66 -15.77
N SER A 252 16.96 -1.24 -15.53
CA SER A 252 16.41 -1.36 -14.18
C SER A 252 17.35 -2.14 -13.25
N VAL A 253 17.84 -3.30 -13.68
CA VAL A 253 18.78 -4.12 -12.88
C VAL A 253 20.04 -3.32 -12.56
N VAL A 254 20.63 -2.64 -13.55
CA VAL A 254 21.84 -1.84 -13.35
C VAL A 254 21.60 -0.67 -12.41
N LEU A 255 20.51 0.10 -12.61
CA LEU A 255 20.17 1.25 -11.77
C LEU A 255 19.85 0.86 -10.33
N LEU A 256 19.09 -0.22 -10.13
CA LEU A 256 18.76 -0.71 -8.78
C LEU A 256 20.00 -1.33 -8.09
N ALA A 257 20.87 -1.99 -8.82
CA ALA A 257 22.16 -2.47 -8.27
C ALA A 257 23.06 -1.29 -7.87
N ALA A 258 23.16 -0.26 -8.71
CA ALA A 258 23.88 0.97 -8.40
C ALA A 258 23.24 1.71 -7.20
N PHE A 259 21.91 1.75 -7.13
CA PHE A 259 21.18 2.26 -5.97
C PHE A 259 21.61 1.57 -4.67
N VAL A 260 21.56 0.23 -4.64
CA VAL A 260 21.99 -0.54 -3.46
C VAL A 260 23.47 -0.31 -3.11
N ALA A 261 24.33 -0.14 -4.11
CA ALA A 261 25.75 0.15 -3.89
C ALA A 261 25.94 1.55 -3.27
N VAL A 262 25.23 2.57 -3.76
CA VAL A 262 25.26 3.94 -3.22
C VAL A 262 24.71 3.99 -1.80
N GLU A 263 23.57 3.35 -1.55
CA GLU A 263 22.92 3.31 -0.22
C GLU A 263 23.81 2.67 0.88
N ARG A 264 24.77 1.81 0.49
CA ARG A 264 25.71 1.18 1.44
C ARG A 264 26.74 2.15 2.02
N VAL A 265 27.06 3.22 1.29
CA VAL A 265 28.15 4.15 1.62
C VAL A 265 27.64 5.53 2.06
N ARG A 266 26.33 5.80 1.91
CA ARG A 266 25.74 7.09 2.29
C ARG A 266 25.47 7.16 3.80
N ALA A 267 25.76 8.33 4.38
CA ALA A 267 25.46 8.61 5.79
C ALA A 267 23.95 8.80 6.03
N ASP A 268 23.24 9.48 5.09
CA ASP A 268 21.81 9.73 5.14
C ASP A 268 21.11 9.05 3.94
N PRO A 269 20.97 7.71 3.91
CA PRO A 269 20.46 6.98 2.76
C PRO A 269 18.97 7.26 2.51
N LEU A 270 18.54 7.14 1.24
CA LEU A 270 17.13 7.17 0.88
C LEU A 270 16.38 5.98 1.51
N LEU A 271 16.98 4.78 1.40
CA LEU A 271 16.47 3.53 1.96
C LEU A 271 17.54 2.91 2.87
N PRO A 272 17.45 3.08 4.19
CA PRO A 272 18.33 2.38 5.11
C PRO A 272 18.23 0.87 4.92
N LEU A 273 19.31 0.23 4.45
CA LEU A 273 19.29 -1.19 4.05
C LEU A 273 18.96 -2.14 5.20
N HIS A 274 19.13 -1.73 6.46
CA HIS A 274 18.71 -2.53 7.61
C HIS A 274 17.19 -2.78 7.65
N ILE A 275 16.39 -1.86 7.07
CA ILE A 275 14.93 -2.02 6.96
C ILE A 275 14.59 -3.26 6.11
N VAL A 276 15.26 -3.43 4.98
CA VAL A 276 14.98 -4.55 4.04
C VAL A 276 15.70 -5.83 4.46
N ARG A 277 16.88 -5.72 5.09
CA ARG A 277 17.67 -6.87 5.55
C ARG A 277 17.09 -7.56 6.78
N ASP A 278 16.26 -6.88 7.57
CA ASP A 278 15.55 -7.51 8.67
C ASP A 278 14.63 -8.61 8.12
N ARG A 279 14.79 -9.85 8.62
CA ARG A 279 14.07 -11.03 8.10
C ARG A 279 12.55 -10.91 8.20
N ALA A 280 12.04 -10.22 9.24
CA ALA A 280 10.61 -10.06 9.42
C ALA A 280 10.05 -9.06 8.40
N ARG A 281 10.72 -7.92 8.23
CA ARG A 281 10.30 -6.86 7.30
C ARG A 281 10.53 -7.26 5.85
N GLY A 282 11.72 -7.75 5.51
CA GLY A 282 12.02 -8.23 4.15
C GLY A 282 11.10 -9.37 3.72
N GLY A 283 10.82 -10.32 4.62
CA GLY A 283 9.84 -11.38 4.38
C GLY A 283 8.42 -10.86 4.20
N ALA A 284 8.03 -9.80 4.92
CA ALA A 284 6.73 -9.16 4.76
C ALA A 284 6.63 -8.43 3.41
N TYR A 285 7.65 -7.65 3.00
CA TYR A 285 7.70 -6.98 1.69
C TYR A 285 7.60 -7.99 0.54
N LEU A 286 8.35 -9.08 0.62
CA LEU A 286 8.33 -10.13 -0.39
C LEU A 286 6.96 -10.84 -0.45
N SER A 287 6.33 -11.07 0.70
CA SER A 287 4.98 -11.64 0.76
C SER A 287 3.94 -10.72 0.12
N ILE A 288 4.05 -9.40 0.34
CA ILE A 288 3.18 -8.40 -0.28
C ILE A 288 3.38 -8.37 -1.80
N LEU A 289 4.62 -8.45 -2.27
CA LEU A 289 4.97 -8.47 -3.68
C LEU A 289 4.36 -9.67 -4.38
N LEU A 290 4.56 -10.88 -3.85
CA LEU A 290 4.06 -12.12 -4.47
C LEU A 290 2.54 -12.25 -4.38
N ALA A 291 1.93 -11.81 -3.27
CA ALA A 291 0.48 -11.74 -3.16
C ALA A 291 -0.12 -10.74 -4.15
N GLY A 292 0.51 -9.57 -4.33
CA GLY A 292 0.13 -8.58 -5.33
C GLY A 292 0.15 -9.14 -6.75
N ALA A 293 1.22 -9.85 -7.10
CA ALA A 293 1.34 -10.50 -8.41
C ALA A 293 0.25 -11.54 -8.66
N GLY A 294 -0.04 -12.40 -7.65
CA GLY A 294 -1.04 -13.45 -7.79
C GLY A 294 -2.49 -12.93 -7.82
N VAL A 295 -2.80 -11.92 -6.99
CA VAL A 295 -4.14 -11.31 -6.91
C VAL A 295 -4.53 -10.59 -8.20
N PHE A 296 -3.55 -10.04 -8.91
CA PHE A 296 -3.82 -9.38 -10.18
C PHE A 296 -4.53 -10.31 -11.18
N ALA A 297 -4.11 -11.58 -11.26
CA ALA A 297 -4.77 -12.59 -12.10
C ALA A 297 -6.26 -12.73 -11.76
N VAL A 298 -6.60 -12.69 -10.47
CA VAL A 298 -8.00 -12.81 -10.02
C VAL A 298 -8.84 -11.67 -10.57
N PHE A 299 -8.40 -10.42 -10.35
CA PHE A 299 -9.18 -9.28 -10.79
C PHE A 299 -9.25 -9.16 -12.32
N LEU A 300 -8.14 -9.38 -13.02
CA LEU A 300 -8.11 -9.23 -14.48
C LEU A 300 -8.86 -10.36 -15.18
N PHE A 301 -8.42 -11.59 -14.99
CA PHE A 301 -8.92 -12.72 -15.79
C PHE A 301 -10.32 -13.15 -15.38
N LEU A 302 -10.69 -13.05 -14.09
CA LEU A 302 -12.08 -13.30 -13.70
C LEU A 302 -13.02 -12.20 -14.20
N THR A 303 -12.57 -10.96 -14.31
CA THR A 303 -13.37 -9.90 -14.92
C THR A 303 -13.68 -10.23 -16.39
N TYR A 304 -12.66 -10.62 -17.15
CA TYR A 304 -12.86 -11.03 -18.55
C TYR A 304 -13.73 -12.28 -18.66
N TYR A 305 -13.44 -13.31 -17.88
CA TYR A 305 -14.24 -14.52 -17.86
C TYR A 305 -15.72 -14.25 -17.54
N MET A 306 -16.02 -13.43 -16.53
CA MET A 306 -17.40 -13.09 -16.16
C MET A 306 -18.11 -12.24 -17.23
N GLN A 307 -17.40 -11.32 -17.87
CA GLN A 307 -18.00 -10.45 -18.89
C GLN A 307 -18.14 -11.14 -20.26
N GLU A 308 -17.11 -11.82 -20.72
CA GLU A 308 -17.03 -12.40 -22.06
C GLU A 308 -17.67 -13.78 -22.13
N ASN A 309 -17.46 -14.63 -21.12
CA ASN A 309 -17.95 -16.02 -21.11
C ASN A 309 -19.28 -16.20 -20.38
N LEU A 310 -19.50 -15.48 -19.25
CA LEU A 310 -20.78 -15.55 -18.50
C LEU A 310 -21.77 -14.44 -18.90
N GLY A 311 -21.38 -13.49 -19.76
CA GLY A 311 -22.24 -12.39 -20.23
C GLY A 311 -22.65 -11.41 -19.12
N PHE A 312 -21.85 -11.27 -18.04
CA PHE A 312 -22.19 -10.35 -16.95
C PHE A 312 -21.94 -8.91 -17.38
N SER A 313 -22.88 -8.03 -17.03
CA SER A 313 -22.64 -6.59 -17.15
C SER A 313 -21.50 -6.15 -16.24
N PRO A 314 -20.82 -5.01 -16.52
CA PRO A 314 -19.76 -4.48 -15.66
C PRO A 314 -20.18 -4.32 -14.20
N ILE A 315 -21.42 -3.86 -13.94
CA ILE A 315 -21.95 -3.74 -12.58
C ILE A 315 -22.12 -5.12 -11.94
N LYS A 316 -22.70 -6.10 -12.64
CA LYS A 316 -22.86 -7.46 -12.13
C LYS A 316 -21.51 -8.11 -11.84
N THR A 317 -20.50 -7.87 -12.68
CA THR A 317 -19.12 -8.32 -12.46
C THR A 317 -18.55 -7.70 -11.18
N GLY A 318 -18.67 -6.40 -10.99
CA GLY A 318 -18.22 -5.72 -9.77
C GLY A 318 -18.90 -6.27 -8.50
N LEU A 319 -20.22 -6.46 -8.55
CA LEU A 319 -21.00 -7.04 -7.44
C LEU A 319 -20.54 -8.48 -7.15
N SER A 320 -20.13 -9.24 -8.15
CA SER A 320 -19.64 -10.61 -8.00
C SER A 320 -18.32 -10.70 -7.19
N PHE A 321 -17.55 -9.62 -7.07
CA PHE A 321 -16.38 -9.56 -6.20
C PHE A 321 -16.69 -9.20 -4.73
N LEU A 322 -17.91 -8.75 -4.41
CA LEU A 322 -18.26 -8.37 -3.03
C LEU A 322 -18.12 -9.50 -2.01
N PRO A 323 -18.50 -10.76 -2.29
CA PRO A 323 -18.30 -11.86 -1.35
C PRO A 323 -16.82 -12.03 -0.96
N MET A 324 -15.90 -11.92 -1.93
CA MET A 324 -14.45 -11.95 -1.67
C MET A 324 -14.04 -10.81 -0.73
N THR A 325 -14.50 -9.59 -1.02
CA THR A 325 -14.18 -8.40 -0.22
C THR A 325 -14.74 -8.52 1.20
N ALA A 326 -15.96 -8.99 1.37
CA ALA A 326 -16.58 -9.20 2.68
C ALA A 326 -15.76 -10.19 3.53
N VAL A 327 -15.39 -11.34 2.95
CA VAL A 327 -14.56 -12.34 3.63
C VAL A 327 -13.19 -11.77 3.95
N LEU A 328 -12.55 -11.02 3.04
CA LEU A 328 -11.27 -10.36 3.28
C LEU A 328 -11.34 -9.40 4.47
N VAL A 329 -12.36 -8.54 4.55
CA VAL A 329 -12.54 -7.58 5.65
C VAL A 329 -12.71 -8.30 6.99
N VAL A 330 -13.60 -9.29 7.05
CA VAL A 330 -13.85 -10.08 8.26
C VAL A 330 -12.59 -10.82 8.70
N THR A 331 -11.92 -11.49 7.76
CA THR A 331 -10.70 -12.24 8.05
C THR A 331 -9.57 -11.34 8.49
N SER A 332 -9.29 -10.26 7.76
CA SER A 332 -8.25 -9.29 8.07
C SER A 332 -8.41 -8.74 9.50
N THR A 333 -9.63 -8.34 9.86
CA THR A 333 -9.94 -7.81 11.19
C THR A 333 -9.81 -8.89 12.26
N THR A 334 -10.37 -10.09 12.03
CA THR A 334 -10.34 -11.20 13.00
C THR A 334 -8.93 -11.71 13.25
N VAL A 335 -8.16 -11.89 12.18
CA VAL A 335 -6.76 -12.36 12.24
C VAL A 335 -5.92 -11.38 13.04
N GLN A 336 -6.03 -10.08 12.79
CA GLN A 336 -5.26 -9.06 13.49
C GLN A 336 -5.68 -8.88 14.95
N THR A 337 -6.95 -9.04 15.28
CA THR A 337 -7.43 -8.79 16.65
C THR A 337 -7.32 -10.02 17.55
N LYS A 338 -7.49 -11.24 17.03
CA LYS A 338 -7.60 -12.45 17.83
C LYS A 338 -6.46 -13.45 17.63
N VAL A 339 -5.97 -13.59 16.40
CA VAL A 339 -5.08 -14.70 16.03
C VAL A 339 -3.61 -14.33 16.07
N ILE A 340 -3.24 -13.14 15.59
CA ILE A 340 -1.84 -12.71 15.46
C ILE A 340 -1.07 -12.72 16.77
N TYR A 341 -1.73 -12.39 17.89
CA TYR A 341 -1.12 -12.40 19.23
C TYR A 341 -0.75 -13.81 19.69
N ARG A 342 -1.48 -14.83 19.24
CA ARG A 342 -1.25 -16.23 19.59
C ARG A 342 -0.23 -16.90 18.69
N THR A 343 -0.33 -16.67 17.38
CA THR A 343 0.43 -17.42 16.36
C THR A 343 1.62 -16.65 15.79
N GLY A 344 1.58 -15.31 15.82
CA GLY A 344 2.53 -14.47 15.09
C GLY A 344 2.17 -14.35 13.59
N ALA A 345 2.98 -13.59 12.85
CA ALA A 345 2.70 -13.31 11.42
C ALA A 345 3.03 -14.48 10.49
N LYS A 346 4.08 -15.24 10.78
CA LYS A 346 4.58 -16.33 9.91
C LYS A 346 3.51 -17.36 9.54
N PRO A 347 2.83 -18.05 10.49
CA PRO A 347 1.83 -19.04 10.13
C PRO A 347 0.62 -18.44 9.42
N LEU A 348 0.27 -17.19 9.75
CA LEU A 348 -0.86 -16.51 9.12
C LEU A 348 -0.59 -16.24 7.63
N VAL A 349 0.57 -15.65 7.32
CA VAL A 349 0.97 -15.41 5.93
C VAL A 349 1.11 -16.72 5.17
N ALA A 350 1.70 -17.76 5.78
CA ALA A 350 1.81 -19.07 5.15
C ALA A 350 0.44 -19.70 4.84
N VAL A 351 -0.50 -19.68 5.78
CA VAL A 351 -1.88 -20.13 5.55
C VAL A 351 -2.55 -19.31 4.46
N GLY A 352 -2.37 -17.98 4.46
CA GLY A 352 -2.92 -17.11 3.43
C GLY A 352 -2.38 -17.44 2.03
N MET A 353 -1.08 -17.70 1.91
CA MET A 353 -0.45 -18.12 0.65
C MET A 353 -0.96 -19.51 0.20
N ALA A 354 -1.10 -20.47 1.12
CA ALA A 354 -1.66 -21.79 0.83
C ALA A 354 -3.11 -21.69 0.33
N LEU A 355 -3.93 -20.85 0.95
CA LEU A 355 -5.29 -20.55 0.49
C LEU A 355 -5.29 -19.92 -0.91
N GLY A 356 -4.31 -19.04 -1.20
CA GLY A 356 -4.09 -18.51 -2.54
C GLY A 356 -3.83 -19.60 -3.56
N VAL A 357 -2.96 -20.57 -3.25
CA VAL A 357 -2.72 -21.74 -4.10
C VAL A 357 -4.01 -22.51 -4.36
N ILE A 358 -4.76 -22.84 -3.32
CA ILE A 358 -6.02 -23.59 -3.42
C ILE A 358 -7.03 -22.84 -4.29
N ALA A 359 -7.21 -21.54 -4.06
CA ALA A 359 -8.14 -20.71 -4.84
C ALA A 359 -7.77 -20.69 -6.33
N MET A 360 -6.49 -20.52 -6.65
CA MET A 360 -6.01 -20.53 -8.04
C MET A 360 -6.19 -21.89 -8.70
N LEU A 361 -5.87 -22.98 -8.00
CA LEU A 361 -6.09 -24.35 -8.52
C LEU A 361 -7.58 -24.66 -8.74
N LEU A 362 -8.50 -24.12 -7.94
CA LEU A 362 -9.92 -24.25 -8.22
C LEU A 362 -10.32 -23.52 -9.50
N LEU A 363 -9.74 -22.34 -9.77
CA LEU A 363 -9.99 -21.58 -10.99
C LEU A 363 -9.42 -22.26 -12.25
N THR A 364 -8.49 -23.19 -12.15
CA THR A 364 -8.06 -24.00 -13.31
C THR A 364 -9.14 -24.96 -13.81
N ARG A 365 -10.24 -25.14 -13.05
CA ARG A 365 -11.38 -26.00 -13.44
C ARG A 365 -12.48 -25.23 -14.18
N LEU A 366 -12.25 -23.97 -14.56
CA LEU A 366 -13.20 -23.22 -15.36
C LEU A 366 -13.40 -23.89 -16.73
N SER A 367 -14.65 -23.92 -17.19
CA SER A 367 -15.08 -24.54 -18.44
C SER A 367 -16.17 -23.69 -19.11
N PRO A 368 -16.50 -23.90 -20.39
CA PRO A 368 -17.54 -23.14 -21.09
C PRO A 368 -18.93 -23.16 -20.42
N GLY A 369 -19.24 -24.22 -19.68
CA GLY A 369 -20.50 -24.39 -18.95
C GLY A 369 -20.41 -24.08 -17.45
N ALA A 370 -19.29 -23.60 -16.94
CA ALA A 370 -19.10 -23.34 -15.53
C ALA A 370 -19.97 -22.18 -15.05
N SER A 371 -20.72 -22.38 -13.95
CA SER A 371 -21.52 -21.33 -13.35
C SER A 371 -20.71 -20.49 -12.34
N TYR A 372 -21.11 -19.26 -12.13
CA TYR A 372 -20.53 -18.40 -11.10
C TYR A 372 -20.58 -19.04 -9.71
N ALA A 373 -21.75 -19.59 -9.33
CA ALA A 373 -21.99 -20.09 -7.97
C ALA A 373 -21.14 -21.31 -7.62
N SER A 374 -20.90 -22.21 -8.59
CA SER A 374 -20.18 -23.47 -8.32
C SER A 374 -18.67 -23.41 -8.57
N HIS A 375 -18.20 -22.52 -9.45
CA HIS A 375 -16.80 -22.50 -9.88
C HIS A 375 -16.07 -21.22 -9.46
N VAL A 376 -16.72 -20.05 -9.58
CA VAL A 376 -16.08 -18.76 -9.31
C VAL A 376 -16.21 -18.37 -7.83
N LEU A 377 -17.42 -18.43 -7.28
CA LEU A 377 -17.71 -17.98 -5.91
C LEU A 377 -16.87 -18.71 -4.84
N PRO A 378 -16.71 -20.05 -4.85
CA PRO A 378 -15.87 -20.72 -3.85
C PRO A 378 -14.43 -20.23 -3.87
N SER A 379 -13.86 -20.05 -5.07
CA SER A 379 -12.50 -19.52 -5.24
C SER A 379 -12.37 -18.11 -4.72
N LEU A 380 -13.37 -17.23 -4.96
CA LEU A 380 -13.42 -15.87 -4.44
C LEU A 380 -13.48 -15.83 -2.91
N LEU A 381 -14.24 -16.71 -2.28
CA LEU A 381 -14.30 -16.80 -0.81
C LEU A 381 -12.94 -17.24 -0.22
N ILE A 382 -12.31 -18.25 -0.82
CA ILE A 382 -11.01 -18.77 -0.37
C ILE A 382 -9.91 -17.73 -0.56
N ILE A 383 -9.84 -17.04 -1.71
CA ILE A 383 -8.82 -16.01 -1.93
C ILE A 383 -9.05 -14.80 -1.02
N GLY A 384 -10.30 -14.41 -0.75
CA GLY A 384 -10.64 -13.38 0.22
C GLY A 384 -10.12 -13.69 1.61
N LEU A 385 -10.30 -14.93 2.07
CA LEU A 385 -9.77 -15.45 3.33
C LEU A 385 -8.24 -15.43 3.32
N GLY A 386 -7.61 -15.88 2.23
CA GLY A 386 -6.16 -15.86 2.04
C GLY A 386 -5.58 -14.45 2.10
N MET A 387 -6.17 -13.50 1.38
CA MET A 387 -5.71 -12.11 1.36
C MET A 387 -5.82 -11.44 2.74
N GLY A 388 -6.89 -11.71 3.49
CA GLY A 388 -7.05 -11.23 4.87
C GLY A 388 -5.94 -11.77 5.79
N CYS A 389 -5.49 -13.00 5.57
CA CYS A 389 -4.37 -13.60 6.30
C CYS A 389 -2.99 -13.07 5.86
N ILE A 390 -2.85 -12.46 4.66
CA ILE A 390 -1.57 -11.96 4.14
C ILE A 390 -1.41 -10.46 4.42
N PHE A 391 -2.29 -9.61 3.87
CA PHE A 391 -2.04 -8.16 3.82
C PHE A 391 -1.96 -7.52 5.21
N ALA A 392 -2.91 -7.75 6.09
CA ALA A 392 -2.93 -7.09 7.39
C ALA A 392 -1.74 -7.50 8.28
N PRO A 393 -1.38 -8.80 8.44
CA PRO A 393 -0.18 -9.21 9.16
C PRO A 393 1.11 -8.72 8.49
N ALA A 394 1.19 -8.74 7.16
CA ALA A 394 2.37 -8.29 6.44
C ALA A 394 2.59 -6.77 6.59
N PHE A 395 1.55 -5.93 6.43
CA PHE A 395 1.64 -4.47 6.63
C PHE A 395 2.05 -4.13 8.07
N SER A 396 1.43 -4.78 9.05
CA SER A 396 1.80 -4.60 10.45
C SER A 396 3.24 -5.02 10.74
N THR A 397 3.71 -6.12 10.15
CA THR A 397 5.08 -6.63 10.33
C THR A 397 6.11 -5.77 9.62
N ALA A 398 5.80 -5.31 8.42
CA ALA A 398 6.65 -4.44 7.60
C ALA A 398 7.00 -3.10 8.30
N THR A 399 6.09 -2.62 9.16
CA THR A 399 6.23 -1.33 9.87
C THR A 399 6.48 -1.48 11.37
N LEU A 400 6.67 -2.70 11.88
CA LEU A 400 6.86 -2.93 13.31
C LEU A 400 8.32 -2.66 13.73
N GLY A 401 8.50 -1.91 14.83
CA GLY A 401 9.81 -1.59 15.38
C GLY A 401 10.63 -0.62 14.53
N ILE A 402 9.97 0.13 13.65
CA ILE A 402 10.60 1.22 12.89
C ILE A 402 10.55 2.49 13.74
N GLU A 403 11.67 3.21 13.81
CA GLU A 403 11.73 4.54 14.42
C GLU A 403 10.86 5.53 13.66
N GLY A 404 10.35 6.54 14.36
CA GLY A 404 9.49 7.54 13.76
C GLY A 404 10.10 8.19 12.51
N SER A 405 11.40 8.45 12.52
CA SER A 405 12.15 9.06 11.41
C SER A 405 12.18 8.23 10.12
N GLU A 406 12.00 6.91 10.18
CA GLU A 406 12.07 5.99 9.04
C GLU A 406 10.71 5.41 8.63
N ALA A 407 9.62 5.80 9.33
CA ALA A 407 8.30 5.22 9.10
C ALA A 407 7.75 5.52 7.69
N GLY A 408 8.13 6.66 7.09
CA GLY A 408 7.78 7.02 5.72
C GLY A 408 8.39 6.07 4.70
N VAL A 409 9.68 5.81 4.82
CA VAL A 409 10.41 4.92 3.91
C VAL A 409 9.94 3.46 4.06
N ALA A 410 9.74 2.97 5.28
CA ALA A 410 9.21 1.63 5.51
C ALA A 410 7.80 1.46 4.93
N SER A 411 6.96 2.49 5.03
CA SER A 411 5.63 2.53 4.43
C SER A 411 5.69 2.60 2.90
N ALA A 412 6.65 3.34 2.34
CA ALA A 412 6.91 3.39 0.90
C ALA A 412 7.30 2.00 0.37
N MET A 413 8.14 1.25 1.09
CA MET A 413 8.51 -0.12 0.71
C MET A 413 7.32 -1.08 0.63
N VAL A 414 6.31 -0.94 1.52
CA VAL A 414 5.05 -1.71 1.44
C VAL A 414 4.34 -1.42 0.11
N ASN A 415 4.15 -0.14 -0.22
CA ASN A 415 3.47 0.25 -1.46
C ASN A 415 4.29 -0.11 -2.71
N THR A 416 5.63 0.06 -2.66
CA THR A 416 6.54 -0.33 -3.75
C THR A 416 6.46 -1.83 -4.01
N SER A 417 6.48 -2.66 -2.96
CA SER A 417 6.34 -4.13 -3.09
C SER A 417 5.02 -4.51 -3.74
N GLN A 418 3.92 -3.85 -3.35
CA GLN A 418 2.60 -4.09 -3.93
C GLN A 418 2.56 -3.68 -5.40
N GLN A 419 3.12 -2.51 -5.74
CA GLN A 419 3.13 -1.97 -7.11
C GLN A 419 4.02 -2.80 -8.05
N VAL A 420 5.22 -3.14 -7.61
CA VAL A 420 6.14 -4.01 -8.36
C VAL A 420 5.51 -5.40 -8.56
N GLY A 421 4.94 -5.97 -7.50
CA GLY A 421 4.23 -7.25 -7.59
C GLY A 421 3.09 -7.21 -8.61
N GLY A 422 2.24 -6.19 -8.56
CA GLY A 422 1.17 -6.00 -9.53
C GLY A 422 1.69 -5.90 -10.97
N SER A 423 2.72 -5.09 -11.22
CA SER A 423 3.31 -4.91 -12.56
C SER A 423 3.93 -6.20 -13.10
N VAL A 424 4.69 -6.93 -12.27
CA VAL A 424 5.28 -8.22 -12.62
C VAL A 424 4.19 -9.26 -12.91
N GLY A 425 3.18 -9.33 -12.02
CA GLY A 425 2.05 -10.27 -12.18
C GLY A 425 1.28 -10.01 -13.45
N THR A 426 0.95 -8.74 -13.74
CA THR A 426 0.27 -8.34 -14.97
C THR A 426 1.04 -8.83 -16.20
N ALA A 427 2.30 -8.40 -16.36
CA ALA A 427 3.08 -8.68 -17.54
C ALA A 427 3.30 -10.20 -17.74
N LEU A 428 3.68 -10.90 -16.67
CA LEU A 428 3.94 -12.34 -16.74
C LEU A 428 2.67 -13.12 -17.09
N LEU A 429 1.58 -12.89 -16.35
CA LEU A 429 0.36 -13.69 -16.49
C LEU A 429 -0.41 -13.34 -17.76
N SER A 430 -0.40 -12.06 -18.23
CA SER A 430 -0.97 -11.69 -19.52
C SER A 430 -0.23 -12.32 -20.69
N THR A 431 1.10 -12.40 -20.63
CA THR A 431 1.89 -13.08 -21.67
C THR A 431 1.61 -14.58 -21.69
N ILE A 432 1.52 -15.23 -20.53
CA ILE A 432 1.17 -16.65 -20.42
C ILE A 432 -0.22 -16.90 -20.99
N PHE A 433 -1.20 -16.06 -20.63
CA PHE A 433 -2.55 -16.11 -21.15
C PHE A 433 -2.55 -16.01 -22.70
N ALA A 434 -1.90 -15.00 -23.24
CA ALA A 434 -1.87 -14.77 -24.70
C ALA A 434 -1.20 -15.92 -25.44
N SER A 435 -0.07 -16.41 -24.93
CA SER A 435 0.66 -17.54 -25.52
C SER A 435 -0.15 -18.84 -25.50
N ALA A 436 -0.80 -19.14 -24.36
CA ALA A 436 -1.64 -20.34 -24.21
C ALA A 436 -2.87 -20.28 -25.11
N THR A 437 -3.52 -19.10 -25.21
CA THR A 437 -4.66 -18.87 -26.10
C THR A 437 -4.26 -19.07 -27.54
N ALA A 438 -3.17 -18.45 -28.01
CA ALA A 438 -2.69 -18.59 -29.38
C ALA A 438 -2.31 -20.03 -29.75
N ALA A 439 -1.60 -20.73 -28.87
CA ALA A 439 -1.23 -22.14 -29.07
C ALA A 439 -2.46 -23.04 -29.17
N TYR A 440 -3.48 -22.81 -28.35
CA TYR A 440 -4.72 -23.59 -28.38
C TYR A 440 -5.49 -23.33 -29.69
N THR A 441 -5.64 -22.06 -30.10
CA THR A 441 -6.30 -21.68 -31.37
C THR A 441 -5.61 -22.31 -32.57
N ALA A 442 -4.26 -22.29 -32.59
CA ALA A 442 -3.48 -22.89 -33.68
C ALA A 442 -3.67 -24.43 -33.75
N SER A 443 -3.72 -25.12 -32.61
CA SER A 443 -3.86 -26.58 -32.55
C SER A 443 -5.28 -27.08 -32.81
N HIS A 444 -6.30 -26.24 -32.71
CA HIS A 444 -7.72 -26.55 -32.93
C HIS A 444 -8.35 -25.71 -34.03
N ALA A 445 -7.55 -25.24 -35.01
CA ALA A 445 -8.03 -24.43 -36.12
C ALA A 445 -9.17 -25.12 -36.87
N GLY A 446 -10.25 -24.36 -37.13
CA GLY A 446 -11.44 -24.89 -37.84
C GLY A 446 -12.48 -25.56 -36.93
N THR A 447 -12.26 -25.65 -35.63
CA THR A 447 -13.26 -26.16 -34.67
C THR A 447 -14.27 -25.07 -34.32
N PRO A 448 -15.60 -25.29 -34.44
CA PRO A 448 -16.59 -24.32 -34.01
C PRO A 448 -16.43 -23.92 -32.53
N GLY A 449 -16.42 -22.60 -32.25
CA GLY A 449 -16.29 -22.11 -30.86
C GLY A 449 -14.86 -22.14 -30.30
N VAL A 450 -13.83 -22.33 -31.17
CA VAL A 450 -12.42 -22.38 -30.77
C VAL A 450 -11.97 -21.14 -29.99
N ASP A 451 -12.43 -19.95 -30.35
CA ASP A 451 -12.03 -18.69 -29.68
C ASP A 451 -12.42 -18.68 -28.21
N ASN A 452 -13.65 -19.10 -27.89
CA ASN A 452 -14.12 -19.19 -26.52
C ASN A 452 -13.37 -20.27 -25.72
N ALA A 453 -13.15 -21.44 -26.31
CA ALA A 453 -12.38 -22.52 -25.68
C ALA A 453 -10.92 -22.12 -25.46
N ALA A 454 -10.30 -21.44 -26.42
CA ALA A 454 -8.94 -20.94 -26.34
C ALA A 454 -8.79 -19.87 -25.25
N ALA A 455 -9.75 -18.93 -25.13
CA ALA A 455 -9.74 -17.95 -24.05
C ALA A 455 -9.83 -18.60 -22.68
N ILE A 456 -10.72 -19.59 -22.50
CA ILE A 456 -10.84 -20.32 -21.23
C ILE A 456 -9.55 -21.11 -20.94
N HIS A 457 -8.93 -21.74 -21.93
CA HIS A 457 -7.64 -22.41 -21.78
C HIS A 457 -6.54 -21.41 -21.35
N GLY A 458 -6.53 -20.21 -21.92
CA GLY A 458 -5.64 -19.13 -21.52
C GLY A 458 -5.84 -18.73 -20.06
N TYR A 459 -7.09 -18.51 -19.61
CA TYR A 459 -7.40 -18.19 -18.22
C TYR A 459 -6.94 -19.29 -17.25
N THR A 460 -7.28 -20.55 -17.52
CA THR A 460 -6.92 -21.66 -16.65
C THR A 460 -5.40 -21.85 -16.56
N THR A 461 -4.68 -21.64 -17.65
CA THR A 461 -3.21 -21.67 -17.67
C THR A 461 -2.64 -20.51 -16.85
N ALA A 462 -3.15 -19.29 -16.99
CA ALA A 462 -2.71 -18.15 -16.19
C ALA A 462 -2.98 -18.38 -14.68
N PHE A 463 -4.12 -18.96 -14.30
CA PHE A 463 -4.41 -19.32 -12.92
C PHE A 463 -3.47 -20.42 -12.38
N ALA A 464 -3.06 -21.39 -13.20
CA ALA A 464 -2.08 -22.39 -12.79
C ALA A 464 -0.72 -21.74 -12.47
N TRP A 465 -0.26 -20.79 -13.27
CA TRP A 465 0.96 -20.02 -13.00
C TRP A 465 0.82 -19.10 -11.78
N ALA A 466 -0.34 -18.48 -11.59
CA ALA A 466 -0.63 -17.71 -10.38
C ALA A 466 -0.60 -18.60 -9.12
N ALA A 467 -1.07 -19.84 -9.20
CA ALA A 467 -0.89 -20.82 -8.12
C ALA A 467 0.59 -21.08 -7.82
N GLY A 468 1.45 -21.17 -8.84
CA GLY A 468 2.89 -21.26 -8.70
C GLY A 468 3.51 -20.04 -7.98
N ILE A 469 3.04 -18.83 -8.28
CA ILE A 469 3.47 -17.59 -7.59
C ILE A 469 3.09 -17.66 -6.10
N PHE A 470 1.86 -18.06 -5.77
CA PHE A 470 1.44 -18.23 -4.37
C PHE A 470 2.21 -19.36 -3.66
N ALA A 471 2.52 -20.46 -4.36
CA ALA A 471 3.32 -21.56 -3.81
C ALA A 471 4.76 -21.11 -3.51
N LEU A 472 5.37 -20.32 -4.39
CA LEU A 472 6.65 -19.67 -4.13
C LEU A 472 6.54 -18.73 -2.92
N GLY A 473 5.47 -17.95 -2.82
CA GLY A 473 5.18 -17.08 -1.68
C GLY A 473 5.05 -17.87 -0.36
N LEU A 474 4.39 -19.02 -0.39
CA LEU A 474 4.29 -19.93 0.74
C LEU A 474 5.67 -20.42 1.19
N LEU A 475 6.47 -20.92 0.25
CA LEU A 475 7.82 -21.40 0.52
C LEU A 475 8.69 -20.30 1.16
N LEU A 476 8.71 -19.12 0.56
CA LEU A 476 9.52 -18.00 1.05
C LEU A 476 9.00 -17.47 2.40
N ALA A 477 7.70 -17.43 2.63
CA ALA A 477 7.14 -17.06 3.94
C ALA A 477 7.58 -18.05 5.03
N LEU A 478 7.59 -19.35 4.73
CA LEU A 478 8.06 -20.38 5.67
C LEU A 478 9.57 -20.30 5.95
N LEU A 479 10.37 -19.93 4.96
CA LEU A 479 11.84 -19.88 5.09
C LEU A 479 12.32 -18.57 5.73
N ILE A 480 11.74 -17.43 5.35
CA ILE A 480 12.27 -16.10 5.68
C ILE A 480 11.62 -15.54 6.96
N LEU A 481 10.28 -15.61 7.08
CA LEU A 481 9.61 -15.02 8.23
C LEU A 481 10.01 -15.72 9.53
N PRO A 482 10.39 -14.96 10.59
CA PRO A 482 10.78 -15.55 11.88
C PRO A 482 9.56 -16.09 12.62
N SER A 483 9.76 -17.19 13.37
CA SER A 483 8.77 -17.68 14.32
C SER A 483 8.63 -16.73 15.52
N LYS A 484 7.50 -16.82 16.24
CA LYS A 484 7.20 -15.97 17.39
C LYS A 484 8.29 -16.05 18.48
N GLU A 485 8.80 -17.24 18.76
CA GLU A 485 9.84 -17.46 19.78
C GLU A 485 11.16 -16.76 19.43
N LYS A 486 11.63 -16.87 18.18
CA LYS A 486 12.85 -16.19 17.74
C LYS A 486 12.72 -14.67 17.76
N ARG A 487 11.52 -14.14 17.61
CA ARG A 487 11.25 -12.70 17.65
C ARG A 487 11.29 -12.15 19.07
N SER A 488 10.72 -12.86 20.05
CA SER A 488 10.80 -12.50 21.48
C SER A 488 12.23 -12.47 21.97
N SER A 489 13.05 -13.45 21.59
CA SER A 489 14.46 -13.53 21.98
C SER A 489 15.32 -12.43 21.33
N SER A 490 15.01 -12.02 20.11
CA SER A 490 15.68 -10.92 19.42
C SER A 490 15.38 -9.56 20.07
N ILE A 491 14.10 -9.30 20.38
CA ILE A 491 13.69 -8.06 21.07
C ILE A 491 14.29 -7.99 22.48
N ALA A 492 14.33 -9.12 23.21
CA ALA A 492 14.94 -9.19 24.52
C ALA A 492 16.47 -8.95 24.46
N LYS A 493 17.17 -9.50 23.46
CA LYS A 493 18.60 -9.20 23.22
C LYS A 493 18.85 -7.73 22.92
N THR A 494 18.06 -7.14 22.03
CA THR A 494 18.18 -5.71 21.68
C THR A 494 17.92 -4.83 22.90
N ALA A 495 16.93 -5.15 23.74
CA ALA A 495 16.66 -4.42 24.98
C ALA A 495 17.80 -4.54 26.01
N VAL A 496 18.49 -5.69 26.07
CA VAL A 496 19.66 -5.88 26.92
C VAL A 496 20.89 -5.13 26.40
N ASP A 497 21.11 -5.11 25.09
CA ASP A 497 22.26 -4.42 24.47
C ASP A 497 22.12 -2.88 24.52
N TYR A 498 20.91 -2.34 24.49
CA TYR A 498 20.65 -0.90 24.59
C TYR A 498 20.28 -0.42 26.01
N GLY A 499 20.03 -1.32 26.95
CA GLY A 499 19.71 -0.99 28.35
C GLY A 499 20.75 -0.11 29.03
N PRO A 500 22.06 -0.38 28.91
CA PRO A 500 23.10 0.47 29.50
C PRO A 500 23.20 1.86 28.88
N ALA A 501 22.95 2.00 27.57
CA ALA A 501 23.04 3.27 26.85
C ALA A 501 21.90 4.23 27.20
N ILE A 502 20.70 3.72 27.48
CA ILE A 502 19.56 4.53 27.93
C ILE A 502 19.74 4.94 29.39
N ALA A 503 20.25 4.06 30.24
CA ALA A 503 20.55 4.36 31.65
C ALA A 503 21.67 5.42 31.78
N SER A 504 22.69 5.40 30.91
CA SER A 504 23.76 6.40 30.90
C SER A 504 23.30 7.79 30.43
N ARG A 505 22.32 7.87 29.53
CA ARG A 505 21.72 9.15 29.11
C ARG A 505 20.75 9.74 30.13
N ALA A 506 20.10 8.91 30.93
CA ALA A 506 19.24 9.37 32.02
C ALA A 506 20.03 9.76 33.31
N ALA A 507 21.29 9.31 33.41
CA ALA A 507 22.18 9.59 34.56
C ALA A 507 23.18 10.75 34.31
N ALA A 508 23.03 11.53 33.22
CA ALA A 508 23.81 12.74 33.05
C ALA A 508 23.34 13.78 34.09
N PRO A 509 24.22 14.22 35.03
CA PRO A 509 23.82 15.21 36.01
C PRO A 509 23.43 16.51 35.31
N ALA A 510 22.28 17.07 35.70
CA ALA A 510 21.90 18.42 35.32
C ALA A 510 22.97 19.39 35.88
N THR A 511 23.96 19.68 35.05
CA THR A 511 24.94 20.72 35.35
C THR A 511 24.23 22.06 35.29
N ALA A 512 23.96 22.61 36.50
CA ALA A 512 23.43 23.93 36.66
C ALA A 512 24.37 24.93 35.94
N ILE A 513 23.92 25.50 34.85
CA ILE A 513 24.58 26.62 34.21
C ILE A 513 24.29 27.83 35.08
N LEU A 514 25.23 28.16 35.98
CA LEU A 514 25.32 29.45 36.66
C LEU A 514 25.66 30.49 35.58
N VAL A 515 24.68 31.19 35.11
CA VAL A 515 24.88 32.42 34.31
C VAL A 515 25.24 33.53 35.26
N THR A 516 26.54 33.83 35.39
CA THR A 516 27.03 35.09 35.97
C THR A 516 26.93 36.18 34.92
N GLY A 517 26.01 37.10 35.09
CA GLY A 517 25.93 38.38 34.38
C GLY A 517 25.93 39.53 35.39
N PRO A 518 26.52 40.71 35.12
CA PRO A 518 26.98 41.65 36.11
C PRO A 518 25.91 42.63 36.63
N CYS A 519 26.17 43.08 37.85
CA CYS A 519 25.52 44.09 38.69
C CYS A 519 24.90 45.27 37.97
N CYS A 520 23.69 45.65 38.44
CA CYS A 520 23.36 47.07 38.66
C CYS A 520 22.85 47.27 40.09
N HIS A 521 23.57 48.11 40.80
CA HIS A 521 23.24 48.67 42.13
C HIS A 521 21.91 49.40 42.10
N PHE A 522 21.07 49.16 43.10
CA PHE A 522 20.31 50.22 43.80
C PHE A 522 20.05 49.72 45.21
N GLY A 523 20.59 50.47 46.17
CA GLY A 523 20.38 50.26 47.57
C GLY A 523 19.08 50.87 48.08
N VAL A 524 18.53 50.29 49.14
CA VAL A 524 17.85 50.99 50.23
C VAL A 524 17.90 50.13 51.50
N THR A 525 18.38 50.76 52.52
CA THR A 525 18.53 50.50 53.93
C THR A 525 17.47 49.72 54.72
N ALA A 526 17.99 48.93 55.64
CA ALA A 526 17.69 48.82 57.08
C ALA A 526 16.28 48.35 57.54
N HIS A 527 16.16 47.31 58.28
CA HIS A 527 16.08 47.33 59.77
C HIS A 527 16.12 45.93 60.35
N SER A 528 16.87 45.84 61.41
CA SER A 528 16.98 44.75 62.34
C SER A 528 15.67 44.51 63.11
N GLU A 529 15.39 43.25 63.51
CA GLU A 529 15.10 42.95 64.90
C GLU A 529 15.01 41.43 65.17
N HIS A 530 15.81 41.01 66.12
CA HIS A 530 15.71 39.93 67.06
C HIS A 530 14.32 39.28 67.28
N VAL A 531 14.24 37.99 67.51
CA VAL A 531 14.08 37.32 68.82
C VAL A 531 13.90 35.80 68.67
N SER A 532 14.79 35.12 69.36
CA SER A 532 14.74 33.79 69.99
C SER A 532 13.38 33.09 70.17
N ARG A 533 13.30 31.89 69.83
CA ARG A 533 13.27 30.65 70.64
C ARG A 533 13.22 29.42 69.77
#